data_2ab67d24df420315ee7c4ee442744b8a
#
_entry.id   2ab67d24df420315ee7c4ee442744b8a
#
_cell.length_a   1.000
_cell.length_b   1.000
_cell.length_c   1.000
_cell.angle_alpha   90.00
_cell.angle_beta   90.00
_cell.angle_gamma   90.00
#
_symmetry.space_group_name_H-M   'P 1'
#
loop_
_entity.id
_entity.type
_entity.pdbx_description
1 polymer ?
#
loop_
_entity_poly.entity_id
_entity_poly.type
_entity_poly.pdbx_seq_one_letter_code
_entity_poly.pdbx_strand_id
1 'polypeptide(L)'
;MYHLFRDDNRYLDMLGNPGSNPLELFWDAVDALDQKLDAKIVVVEDVIKRFNAKHHPGEAKEEPSDDKMDVDETLFTVTPETTWDEFADVIREDGTAIKNLSQEDLQLVFKTVRLLVCTLVVLRLIHDFQLRDMAIKKQADEKRRAERKQRHLQDDLRYALKKLPEPLDISLRYEDVSVKVDTCIIHLADVY
;
A
#
# COMPACT_ATOMS: atom_id res chain seq x y z
N MET A 1 4.08 18.54 -25.21
CA MET A 1 5.53 18.73 -25.41
C MET A 1 5.93 18.62 -26.89
N TYR A 2 5.47 17.63 -27.65
CA TYR A 2 5.71 17.44 -29.09
C TYR A 2 5.45 18.69 -29.94
N HIS A 3 4.38 19.44 -29.65
CA HIS A 3 4.03 20.66 -30.38
C HIS A 3 5.02 21.84 -30.26
N LEU A 4 5.90 21.81 -29.24
CA LEU A 4 6.91 22.86 -29.01
C LEU A 4 8.13 22.72 -29.90
N PHE A 5 8.42 21.52 -30.38
CA PHE A 5 9.66 21.22 -31.12
C PHE A 5 9.41 20.86 -32.57
N ARG A 6 8.14 20.70 -32.96
CA ARG A 6 7.75 20.20 -34.27
C ARG A 6 8.35 20.97 -35.44
N ASP A 7 8.45 22.29 -35.30
CA ASP A 7 8.90 23.22 -36.36
C ASP A 7 10.34 23.74 -36.10
N ASP A 8 11.07 23.21 -35.09
CA ASP A 8 12.47 23.58 -34.84
C ASP A 8 13.38 22.83 -35.83
N ASN A 9 14.19 23.61 -36.57
CA ASN A 9 15.10 23.05 -37.57
C ASN A 9 16.06 22.03 -36.97
N ARG A 10 16.52 22.22 -35.73
CA ARG A 10 17.40 21.27 -35.03
C ARG A 10 16.72 19.93 -34.80
N TYR A 11 15.41 19.95 -34.51
CA TYR A 11 14.63 18.73 -34.35
C TYR A 11 14.44 18.04 -35.72
N LEU A 12 14.13 18.82 -36.76
CA LEU A 12 13.95 18.30 -38.12
C LEU A 12 15.26 17.70 -38.67
N ASP A 13 16.40 18.33 -38.40
CA ASP A 13 17.71 17.85 -38.81
C ASP A 13 18.10 16.55 -38.13
N MET A 14 17.57 16.29 -36.92
CA MET A 14 17.79 15.02 -36.20
C MET A 14 16.92 13.88 -36.71
N LEU A 15 15.79 14.18 -37.36
CA LEU A 15 14.89 13.15 -37.88
C LEU A 15 15.52 12.47 -39.11
N GLY A 16 15.71 11.15 -39.01
CA GLY A 16 16.25 10.34 -40.08
C GLY A 16 17.76 10.23 -40.12
N ASN A 17 18.49 10.85 -39.21
CA ASN A 17 19.92 10.62 -39.07
C ASN A 17 20.20 9.23 -38.47
N PRO A 18 21.23 8.50 -38.97
CA PRO A 18 21.67 7.28 -38.30
C PRO A 18 22.29 7.62 -36.97
N GLY A 19 21.66 7.18 -35.86
CA GLY A 19 22.10 7.45 -34.52
C GLY A 19 20.93 7.40 -33.54
N SER A 20 21.11 8.03 -32.37
CA SER A 20 20.10 8.07 -31.32
C SER A 20 18.86 8.86 -31.76
N ASN A 21 17.70 8.32 -31.47
CA ASN A 21 16.43 8.97 -31.70
C ASN A 21 16.30 10.24 -30.82
N PRO A 22 15.67 11.33 -31.28
CA PRO A 22 15.42 12.52 -30.46
C PRO A 22 14.77 12.24 -29.11
N LEU A 23 13.93 11.20 -29.03
CA LEU A 23 13.32 10.76 -27.78
C LEU A 23 14.34 10.12 -26.82
N GLU A 24 15.28 9.33 -27.33
CA GLU A 24 16.38 8.74 -26.54
C GLU A 24 17.28 9.83 -25.97
N LEU A 25 17.68 10.79 -26.80
CA LEU A 25 18.50 11.93 -26.36
C LEU A 25 17.78 12.78 -25.29
N PHE A 26 16.46 12.93 -25.42
CA PHE A 26 15.65 13.59 -24.40
C PHE A 26 15.67 12.82 -23.08
N TRP A 27 15.48 11.50 -23.11
CA TRP A 27 15.53 10.68 -21.91
C TRP A 27 16.93 10.62 -21.30
N ASP A 28 17.98 10.54 -22.10
CA ASP A 28 19.37 10.62 -21.60
C ASP A 28 19.62 11.94 -20.86
N ALA A 29 19.08 13.04 -21.38
CA ALA A 29 19.19 14.35 -20.72
C ALA A 29 18.39 14.40 -19.42
N VAL A 30 17.19 13.80 -19.38
CA VAL A 30 16.36 13.68 -18.17
C VAL A 30 17.09 12.84 -17.13
N ASP A 31 17.58 11.66 -17.50
CA ASP A 31 18.30 10.76 -16.60
C ASP A 31 19.56 11.43 -16.00
N ALA A 32 20.28 12.19 -16.82
CA ALA A 32 21.44 12.94 -16.35
C ALA A 32 21.07 14.06 -15.34
N LEU A 33 19.88 14.65 -15.48
CA LEU A 33 19.37 15.64 -14.52
C LEU A 33 18.87 14.97 -13.24
N ASP A 34 18.20 13.85 -13.36
CA ASP A 34 17.70 13.07 -12.22
C ASP A 34 18.88 12.55 -11.38
N GLN A 35 19.95 12.01 -11.99
CA GLN A 35 21.15 11.60 -11.27
C GLN A 35 21.81 12.75 -10.49
N LYS A 36 21.82 13.97 -11.07
CA LYS A 36 22.33 15.15 -10.37
C LYS A 36 21.43 15.53 -9.19
N LEU A 37 20.13 15.39 -9.34
CA LEU A 37 19.16 15.67 -8.27
C LEU A 37 19.28 14.63 -7.16
N ASP A 38 19.39 13.36 -7.51
CA ASP A 38 19.57 12.25 -6.55
C ASP A 38 20.84 12.45 -5.70
N ALA A 39 21.95 12.84 -6.34
CA ALA A 39 23.17 13.16 -5.61
C ALA A 39 22.98 14.30 -4.59
N LYS A 40 22.16 15.31 -4.89
CA LYS A 40 21.82 16.38 -3.95
C LYS A 40 20.90 15.91 -2.83
N ILE A 41 19.94 15.02 -3.16
CA ILE A 41 19.05 14.41 -2.17
C ILE A 41 19.86 13.61 -1.15
N VAL A 42 20.80 12.78 -1.59
CA VAL A 42 21.67 11.99 -0.70
C VAL A 42 22.44 12.89 0.28
N VAL A 43 22.96 14.01 -0.19
CA VAL A 43 23.66 14.99 0.69
C VAL A 43 22.73 15.54 1.75
N VAL A 44 21.49 15.88 1.39
CA VAL A 44 20.49 16.40 2.33
C VAL A 44 20.04 15.32 3.32
N GLU A 45 19.83 14.09 2.86
CA GLU A 45 19.52 12.96 3.76
C GLU A 45 20.63 12.71 4.78
N ASP A 46 21.87 12.78 4.38
CA ASP A 46 23.01 12.65 5.31
C ASP A 46 23.06 13.79 6.34
N VAL A 47 22.65 14.98 5.98
CA VAL A 47 22.52 16.11 6.92
C VAL A 47 21.41 15.82 7.93
N ILE A 48 20.23 15.37 7.47
CA ILE A 48 19.12 15.03 8.34
C ILE A 48 19.50 13.88 9.29
N LYS A 49 20.17 12.84 8.80
CA LYS A 49 20.67 11.74 9.64
C LYS A 49 21.63 12.24 10.72
N ARG A 50 22.57 13.15 10.37
CA ARG A 50 23.50 13.74 11.34
C ARG A 50 22.79 14.63 12.36
N PHE A 51 21.81 15.41 11.92
CA PHE A 51 20.96 16.21 12.80
C PHE A 51 20.25 15.31 13.82
N ASN A 52 19.58 14.26 13.36
CA ASN A 52 18.91 13.30 14.22
C ASN A 52 19.87 12.61 15.20
N ALA A 53 21.03 12.16 14.74
CA ALA A 53 22.04 11.54 15.59
C ALA A 53 22.60 12.49 16.66
N LYS A 54 22.63 13.79 16.39
CA LYS A 54 23.09 14.82 17.33
C LYS A 54 22.04 15.12 18.41
N HIS A 55 20.78 15.17 18.04
CA HIS A 55 19.69 15.52 18.96
C HIS A 55 19.09 14.30 19.66
N HIS A 56 19.22 13.09 19.08
CA HIS A 56 18.70 11.83 19.61
C HIS A 56 19.77 10.72 19.62
N PRO A 57 20.83 10.85 20.45
CA PRO A 57 22.00 9.93 20.39
C PRO A 57 21.70 8.48 20.83
N GLY A 58 20.51 8.21 21.39
CA GLY A 58 20.14 6.87 21.90
C GLY A 58 19.39 5.98 20.90
N GLU A 59 18.81 6.52 19.85
CA GLU A 59 17.83 5.83 18.99
C GLU A 59 18.38 5.43 17.62
N ALA A 60 19.60 5.86 17.28
CA ALA A 60 20.22 5.59 15.97
C ALA A 60 20.72 4.15 15.76
N LYS A 61 20.45 3.19 16.67
CA LYS A 61 21.01 1.82 16.64
C LYS A 61 20.01 0.70 16.44
N GLU A 62 18.72 0.96 16.31
CA GLU A 62 17.77 -0.10 16.00
C GLU A 62 17.61 -0.22 14.47
N GLU A 63 18.01 -1.38 13.95
CA GLU A 63 17.65 -1.81 12.58
C GLU A 63 16.13 -1.73 12.43
N PRO A 64 15.61 -1.27 11.25
CA PRO A 64 14.19 -1.19 11.02
C PRO A 64 13.58 -2.60 11.09
N SER A 65 13.02 -2.95 12.25
CA SER A 65 12.17 -4.14 12.35
C SER A 65 10.84 -3.85 11.68
N ASP A 66 10.46 -4.69 10.76
CA ASP A 66 9.34 -4.58 9.81
C ASP A 66 7.94 -4.46 10.46
N ASP A 67 7.85 -4.47 11.79
CA ASP A 67 6.58 -4.65 12.53
C ASP A 67 6.22 -3.50 13.51
N LYS A 68 7.03 -2.43 13.59
CA LYS A 68 6.71 -1.27 14.41
C LYS A 68 6.73 0.01 13.59
N MET A 69 5.56 0.42 13.24
CA MET A 69 5.27 1.67 12.54
C MET A 69 4.82 2.78 13.52
N ASP A 70 5.39 2.77 14.69
CA ASP A 70 5.39 3.95 15.53
C ASP A 70 6.47 4.86 14.98
N VAL A 71 6.05 5.85 14.19
CA VAL A 71 6.91 6.99 13.81
C VAL A 71 7.31 7.62 15.12
N ASP A 72 8.57 7.44 15.51
CA ASP A 72 9.12 8.08 16.68
C ASP A 72 9.03 9.59 16.44
N GLU A 73 8.11 10.25 17.16
CA GLU A 73 7.83 11.69 17.03
C GLU A 73 9.05 12.56 17.34
N THR A 74 10.14 11.95 17.79
CA THR A 74 11.37 12.63 18.19
C THR A 74 12.34 12.86 17.03
N LEU A 75 12.30 12.04 15.98
CA LEU A 75 13.22 12.14 14.84
C LEU A 75 12.66 13.08 13.75
N PHE A 76 13.49 14.03 13.31
CA PHE A 76 13.11 14.89 12.20
C PHE A 76 13.04 14.09 10.90
N THR A 77 11.85 14.08 10.30
CA THR A 77 11.59 13.50 8.97
C THR A 77 10.77 14.48 8.15
N VAL A 78 11.03 14.53 6.85
CA VAL A 78 10.24 15.37 5.95
C VAL A 78 8.88 14.73 5.78
N THR A 79 7.82 15.41 6.25
CA THR A 79 6.42 15.00 6.12
C THR A 79 5.71 15.91 5.10
N PRO A 80 4.50 15.56 4.64
CA PRO A 80 3.69 16.46 3.82
C PRO A 80 3.41 17.83 4.46
N GLU A 81 3.40 17.88 5.80
CA GLU A 81 3.10 19.07 6.59
C GLU A 81 4.35 19.90 6.91
N THR A 82 5.55 19.33 6.74
CA THR A 82 6.81 20.03 7.00
C THR A 82 6.90 21.30 6.19
N THR A 83 7.19 22.41 6.87
CA THR A 83 7.37 23.72 6.24
C THR A 83 8.80 23.91 5.73
N TRP A 84 8.97 24.87 4.80
CA TRP A 84 10.30 25.22 4.31
C TRP A 84 11.20 25.74 5.43
N ASP A 85 10.65 26.51 6.37
CA ASP A 85 11.42 27.14 7.44
C ASP A 85 11.98 26.09 8.41
N GLU A 86 11.18 25.11 8.81
CA GLU A 86 11.63 23.97 9.63
C GLU A 86 12.74 23.18 8.96
N PHE A 87 12.56 22.85 7.67
CA PHE A 87 13.58 22.17 6.90
C PHE A 87 14.87 22.99 6.78
N ALA A 88 14.74 24.29 6.49
CA ALA A 88 15.88 25.18 6.34
C ALA A 88 16.68 25.35 7.65
N ASP A 89 16.00 25.33 8.80
CA ASP A 89 16.66 25.44 10.11
C ASP A 89 17.49 24.19 10.42
N VAL A 90 16.97 22.99 10.12
CA VAL A 90 17.72 21.72 10.24
C VAL A 90 18.98 21.74 9.36
N ILE A 91 18.86 22.20 8.12
CA ILE A 91 19.98 22.26 7.19
C ILE A 91 21.02 23.30 7.62
N ARG A 92 20.59 24.45 8.17
CA ARG A 92 21.49 25.51 8.67
C ARG A 92 22.32 25.08 9.86
N GLU A 93 21.75 24.25 10.73
CA GLU A 93 22.43 23.79 11.93
C GLU A 93 23.66 22.95 11.62
N ASP A 94 23.64 22.11 10.60
CA ASP A 94 24.83 21.32 10.20
C ASP A 94 25.87 22.15 9.46
N GLY A 95 25.48 23.20 8.77
CA GLY A 95 26.40 24.16 8.09
C GLY A 95 27.24 23.56 6.96
N THR A 96 27.28 22.24 6.80
CA THR A 96 28.12 21.56 5.78
C THR A 96 27.43 21.50 4.41
N ALA A 97 26.12 21.31 4.39
CA ALA A 97 25.32 21.23 3.17
C ALA A 97 25.25 22.59 2.45
N ILE A 98 25.21 23.69 3.21
CA ILE A 98 25.11 25.05 2.68
C ILE A 98 26.34 25.42 1.84
N LYS A 99 27.50 24.82 2.12
CA LYS A 99 28.74 25.10 1.37
C LYS A 99 28.74 24.51 -0.04
N ASN A 100 27.92 23.44 -0.26
CA ASN A 100 27.96 22.66 -1.49
C ASN A 100 26.69 22.79 -2.34
N LEU A 101 25.61 23.33 -1.78
CA LEU A 101 24.32 23.45 -2.44
C LEU A 101 23.82 24.89 -2.45
N SER A 102 23.31 25.33 -3.59
CA SER A 102 22.68 26.65 -3.68
C SER A 102 21.33 26.64 -2.96
N GLN A 103 20.82 27.81 -2.60
CA GLN A 103 19.46 27.90 -1.99
C GLN A 103 18.38 27.39 -2.93
N GLU A 104 18.55 27.58 -4.25
CA GLU A 104 17.63 27.05 -5.25
C GLU A 104 17.65 25.53 -5.29
N ASP A 105 18.82 24.91 -5.18
CA ASP A 105 18.97 23.46 -5.11
C ASP A 105 18.30 22.87 -3.88
N LEU A 106 18.48 23.51 -2.72
CA LEU A 106 17.83 23.09 -1.48
C LEU A 106 16.30 23.17 -1.57
N GLN A 107 15.77 24.23 -2.19
CA GLN A 107 14.33 24.34 -2.44
C GLN A 107 13.82 23.28 -3.40
N LEU A 108 14.59 22.96 -4.44
CA LEU A 108 14.25 21.90 -5.38
C LEU A 108 14.22 20.55 -4.70
N VAL A 109 15.27 20.21 -3.93
CA VAL A 109 15.34 18.97 -3.15
C VAL A 109 14.15 18.86 -2.18
N PHE A 110 13.88 19.92 -1.40
CA PHE A 110 12.75 19.94 -0.47
C PHE A 110 11.42 19.66 -1.16
N LYS A 111 11.15 20.34 -2.29
CA LYS A 111 9.92 20.13 -3.08
C LYS A 111 9.82 18.69 -3.59
N THR A 112 10.93 18.14 -4.08
CA THR A 112 10.96 16.78 -4.63
C THR A 112 10.75 15.75 -3.54
N VAL A 113 11.47 15.84 -2.41
CA VAL A 113 11.31 14.91 -1.28
C VAL A 113 9.90 14.99 -0.70
N ARG A 114 9.39 16.20 -0.47
CA ARG A 114 8.00 16.39 0.02
C ARG A 114 6.97 15.79 -0.94
N LEU A 115 7.12 15.99 -2.26
CA LEU A 115 6.23 15.41 -3.26
C LEU A 115 6.31 13.87 -3.24
N LEU A 116 7.52 13.30 -3.12
CA LEU A 116 7.72 11.87 -3.03
C LEU A 116 7.02 11.29 -1.80
N VAL A 117 7.20 11.92 -0.64
CA VAL A 117 6.52 11.51 0.60
C VAL A 117 5.00 11.61 0.45
N CYS A 118 4.47 12.69 -0.12
CA CYS A 118 3.03 12.83 -0.40
C CYS A 118 2.52 11.69 -1.28
N THR A 119 3.24 11.33 -2.34
CA THR A 119 2.82 10.23 -3.24
C THR A 119 2.86 8.88 -2.53
N LEU A 120 3.87 8.61 -1.71
CA LEU A 120 3.95 7.38 -0.91
C LEU A 120 2.80 7.26 0.09
N VAL A 121 2.46 8.34 0.78
CA VAL A 121 1.31 8.38 1.70
C VAL A 121 0.00 8.08 0.96
N VAL A 122 -0.21 8.70 -0.20
CA VAL A 122 -1.42 8.44 -1.01
C VAL A 122 -1.46 6.99 -1.50
N LEU A 123 -0.35 6.44 -1.98
CA LEU A 123 -0.28 5.04 -2.41
C LEU A 123 -0.58 4.08 -1.26
N ARG A 124 -0.07 4.36 -0.07
CA ARG A 124 -0.37 3.58 1.14
C ARG A 124 -1.86 3.62 1.49
N LEU A 125 -2.48 4.80 1.48
CA LEU A 125 -3.92 4.93 1.75
C LEU A 125 -4.76 4.15 0.72
N ILE A 126 -4.38 4.17 -0.57
CA ILE A 126 -5.04 3.39 -1.62
C ILE A 126 -4.89 1.88 -1.34
N HIS A 127 -3.70 1.43 -0.97
CA HIS A 127 -3.44 0.03 -0.65
C HIS A 127 -4.26 -0.43 0.56
N ASP A 128 -4.30 0.36 1.64
CA ASP A 128 -5.10 0.06 2.84
C ASP A 128 -6.60 0.00 2.53
N PHE A 129 -7.08 0.89 1.66
CA PHE A 129 -8.46 0.84 1.18
C PHE A 129 -8.74 -0.45 0.41
N GLN A 130 -7.84 -0.86 -0.50
CA GLN A 130 -7.99 -2.11 -1.25
C GLN A 130 -8.01 -3.34 -0.34
N LEU A 131 -7.14 -3.39 0.68
CA LEU A 131 -7.12 -4.47 1.67
C LEU A 131 -8.43 -4.56 2.44
N ARG A 132 -8.99 -3.43 2.89
CA ARG A 132 -10.30 -3.39 3.55
C ARG A 132 -11.42 -3.89 2.64
N ASP A 133 -11.42 -3.47 1.38
CA ASP A 133 -12.42 -3.89 0.40
C ASP A 133 -12.35 -5.41 0.13
N MET A 134 -11.15 -5.97 0.02
CA MET A 134 -10.94 -7.41 -0.09
C MET A 134 -11.41 -8.16 1.16
N ALA A 135 -11.16 -7.65 2.35
CA ALA A 135 -11.62 -8.25 3.60
C ALA A 135 -13.15 -8.28 3.69
N ILE A 136 -13.82 -7.19 3.31
CA ILE A 136 -15.29 -7.10 3.27
C ILE A 136 -15.86 -8.11 2.26
N LYS A 137 -15.29 -8.22 1.07
CA LYS A 137 -15.70 -9.19 0.04
C LYS A 137 -15.54 -10.62 0.55
N LYS A 138 -14.41 -10.94 1.20
CA LYS A 138 -14.15 -12.26 1.79
C LYS A 138 -15.20 -12.62 2.86
N GLN A 139 -15.50 -11.69 3.77
CA GLN A 139 -16.53 -11.90 4.79
C GLN A 139 -17.93 -12.12 4.16
N ALA A 140 -18.28 -11.35 3.13
CA ALA A 140 -19.54 -11.51 2.42
C ALA A 140 -19.63 -12.88 1.73
N ASP A 141 -18.56 -13.37 1.14
CA ASP A 141 -18.51 -14.70 0.50
C ASP A 141 -18.57 -15.84 1.53
N GLU A 142 -17.89 -15.70 2.66
CA GLU A 142 -17.97 -16.65 3.78
C GLU A 142 -19.41 -16.74 4.32
N LYS A 143 -20.06 -15.59 4.51
CA LYS A 143 -21.47 -15.53 4.93
C LYS A 143 -22.38 -16.22 3.92
N ARG A 144 -22.22 -15.93 2.62
CA ARG A 144 -22.99 -16.61 1.56
C ARG A 144 -22.77 -18.11 1.54
N ARG A 145 -21.53 -18.57 1.76
CA ARG A 145 -21.21 -20.01 1.85
C ARG A 145 -21.88 -20.65 3.08
N ALA A 146 -21.84 -19.98 4.23
CA ALA A 146 -22.51 -20.45 5.44
C ALA A 146 -24.03 -20.55 5.25
N GLU A 147 -24.65 -19.53 4.66
CA GLU A 147 -26.09 -19.53 4.34
C GLU A 147 -26.48 -20.66 3.38
N ARG A 148 -25.67 -20.95 2.34
CA ARG A 148 -25.90 -22.07 1.42
C ARG A 148 -25.81 -23.39 2.16
N LYS A 149 -24.78 -23.61 2.99
CA LYS A 149 -24.65 -24.81 3.80
C LYS A 149 -25.88 -25.02 4.72
N GLN A 150 -26.30 -23.93 5.37
CA GLN A 150 -27.47 -23.97 6.24
C GLN A 150 -28.75 -24.35 5.46
N ARG A 151 -28.96 -23.80 4.25
CA ARG A 151 -30.11 -24.17 3.40
C ARG A 151 -30.05 -25.64 3.00
N HIS A 152 -28.89 -26.17 2.59
CA HIS A 152 -28.72 -27.58 2.27
C HIS A 152 -29.08 -28.48 3.46
N LEU A 153 -28.54 -28.15 4.65
CA LEU A 153 -28.90 -28.90 5.87
C LEU A 153 -30.41 -28.87 6.17
N GLN A 154 -31.06 -27.71 5.95
CA GLN A 154 -32.52 -27.62 6.13
C GLN A 154 -33.29 -28.45 5.10
N ASP A 155 -32.84 -28.48 3.85
CA ASP A 155 -33.48 -29.26 2.80
C ASP A 155 -33.25 -30.76 3.02
N ASP A 156 -32.07 -31.18 3.45
CA ASP A 156 -31.76 -32.55 3.82
C ASP A 156 -32.60 -33.00 5.01
N LEU A 157 -32.75 -32.15 6.03
CA LEU A 157 -33.61 -32.41 7.16
C LEU A 157 -35.09 -32.55 6.73
N ARG A 158 -35.59 -31.65 5.88
CA ARG A 158 -36.95 -31.74 5.34
C ARG A 158 -37.17 -33.03 4.56
N TYR A 159 -36.16 -33.44 3.78
CA TYR A 159 -36.22 -34.68 3.02
C TYR A 159 -36.23 -35.91 3.94
N ALA A 160 -35.38 -35.93 4.96
CA ALA A 160 -35.35 -36.99 5.97
C ALA A 160 -36.68 -37.12 6.71
N LEU A 161 -37.24 -35.97 7.13
CA LEU A 161 -38.55 -35.95 7.80
C LEU A 161 -39.68 -36.48 6.93
N LYS A 162 -39.68 -36.24 5.61
CA LYS A 162 -40.66 -36.77 4.67
C LYS A 162 -40.56 -38.28 4.44
N LYS A 163 -39.38 -38.86 4.64
CA LYS A 163 -39.13 -40.29 4.49
C LYS A 163 -39.42 -41.12 5.73
N LEU A 164 -39.74 -40.49 6.86
CA LEU A 164 -40.11 -41.21 8.07
C LEU A 164 -41.34 -42.09 7.80
N PRO A 165 -41.30 -43.38 8.19
CA PRO A 165 -42.42 -44.30 7.98
C PRO A 165 -43.66 -43.93 8.78
N GLU A 166 -43.49 -43.18 9.86
CA GLU A 166 -44.58 -42.65 10.68
C GLU A 166 -44.55 -41.12 10.67
N PRO A 167 -45.67 -40.43 10.41
CA PRO A 167 -45.68 -38.97 10.50
C PRO A 167 -45.38 -38.53 11.94
N LEU A 168 -44.54 -37.50 12.08
CA LEU A 168 -44.23 -36.92 13.38
C LEU A 168 -45.51 -36.26 13.95
N ASP A 169 -45.90 -36.68 15.13
CA ASP A 169 -46.99 -36.05 15.87
C ASP A 169 -46.47 -34.77 16.54
N ILE A 170 -47.26 -33.70 16.48
CA ILE A 170 -46.93 -32.38 17.06
C ILE A 170 -46.80 -32.47 18.60
N SER A 171 -47.34 -33.53 19.22
CA SER A 171 -47.25 -33.75 20.66
C SER A 171 -45.95 -34.40 21.14
N LEU A 172 -45.06 -34.84 20.22
CA LEU A 172 -43.79 -35.47 20.57
C LEU A 172 -42.81 -34.48 21.19
N ARG A 173 -42.08 -34.90 22.23
CA ARG A 173 -41.03 -34.12 22.83
C ARG A 173 -39.83 -34.03 21.88
N TYR A 174 -39.12 -32.94 21.97
CA TYR A 174 -37.89 -32.70 21.14
C TYR A 174 -36.91 -33.87 21.23
N GLU A 175 -36.72 -34.44 22.41
CA GLU A 175 -35.79 -35.57 22.66
C GLU A 175 -36.16 -36.82 21.85
N ASP A 176 -37.48 -37.15 21.75
CA ASP A 176 -37.96 -38.29 20.98
C ASP A 176 -37.87 -38.07 19.46
N VAL A 177 -38.01 -36.81 19.04
CA VAL A 177 -37.83 -36.42 17.64
C VAL A 177 -36.37 -36.44 17.24
N SER A 178 -35.44 -35.99 18.10
CA SER A 178 -33.99 -35.97 17.79
C SER A 178 -33.47 -37.38 17.55
N VAL A 179 -33.82 -38.35 18.37
CA VAL A 179 -33.41 -39.75 18.21
C VAL A 179 -33.94 -40.36 16.90
N LYS A 180 -35.17 -40.04 16.50
CA LYS A 180 -35.76 -40.51 15.22
C LYS A 180 -35.08 -39.85 14.01
N VAL A 181 -34.71 -38.61 14.10
CA VAL A 181 -34.00 -37.86 13.04
C VAL A 181 -32.56 -38.34 12.92
N ASP A 182 -31.86 -38.56 14.02
CA ASP A 182 -30.47 -39.06 14.02
C ASP A 182 -30.37 -40.45 13.41
N THR A 183 -31.32 -41.35 13.72
CA THR A 183 -31.38 -42.69 13.12
C THR A 183 -31.67 -42.62 11.59
N CYS A 184 -32.45 -41.67 11.12
CA CYS A 184 -32.66 -41.45 9.68
C CYS A 184 -31.46 -40.87 8.97
N ILE A 185 -30.74 -39.95 9.59
CA ILE A 185 -29.51 -39.35 9.02
C ILE A 185 -28.42 -40.40 8.91
N ILE A 186 -28.23 -41.26 9.92
CA ILE A 186 -27.26 -42.35 9.88
C ILE A 186 -27.57 -43.32 8.74
N HIS A 187 -28.84 -43.68 8.56
CA HIS A 187 -29.26 -44.56 7.45
C HIS A 187 -29.08 -43.94 6.06
N LEU A 188 -29.10 -42.61 5.95
CA LEU A 188 -28.80 -41.90 4.69
C LEU A 188 -27.29 -41.80 4.43
N ALA A 189 -26.46 -41.78 5.46
CA ALA A 189 -25.01 -41.76 5.33
C ALA A 189 -24.42 -43.11 4.90
N ASP A 190 -25.10 -44.22 5.23
CA ASP A 190 -24.69 -45.59 4.84
C ASP A 190 -25.08 -45.97 3.40
N VAL A 191 -25.82 -45.12 2.70
CA VAL A 191 -26.34 -45.39 1.32
C VAL A 191 -25.56 -44.57 0.26
N TYR A 192 -24.63 -43.68 0.68
CA TYR A 192 -23.74 -42.90 -0.19
C TYR A 192 -22.26 -43.13 0.19
#